data_33e614d5bd920a333fb53f99701c9d4f
#
_entry.id   33e614d5bd920a333fb53f99701c9d4f
#
_cell.length_a   1.000
_cell.length_b   1.000
_cell.length_c   1.000
_cell.angle_alpha   90.00
_cell.angle_beta   90.00
_cell.angle_gamma   90.00
#
_symmetry.space_group_name_H-M   'P 1'
#
loop_
_entity.id
_entity.type
_entity.pdbx_description
1 polymer ?
#
loop_
_entity_poly.entity_id
_entity_poly.type
_entity_poly.pdbx_seq_one_letter_code
_entity_poly.pdbx_strand_id
1 'polypeptide(L)'
;MVKCSIAKTLTMKHFTSFQDMLFYSCPVPPEEREKLDAFLLLLEKSNAWKYLNGCSTEVEPGRPKIDGCKLFAAVLYCIVLGKASLREIETACSTDLRIIYLTDQVNPSASSFSRFITSLIPKLSTIFPASMKAIFRTCSVPMNTLFLDGSKFEANANKYKFVWKPTTLHIRLSEKVANLLDLMHLGSDLPSEGIISSKLIMRKIDEAEKITPDTVAGGEKALKEMRSQLSQYLMKSLEYEEKETNYGENRNSYYKTDHDATAMCLKDDYYSGLGSNMHTAYNTQTLVSNGFIVSYYVSQDRSDTRTLANAIEQFHKWYGQYPEKLCADAGYGSFSNYEYCEQKGIQAFIKYPSWNGERTGRNPALYEYVDEKTITCLGFAKGCV
;
A
#
# COMPACT_ATOMS: atom_id res chain seq x y z
N MET A 1 -22.79 12.83 23.17
CA MET A 1 -22.68 14.14 22.48
C MET A 1 -21.72 15.01 23.28
N VAL A 2 -20.48 15.12 22.85
CA VAL A 2 -19.52 16.04 23.48
C VAL A 2 -19.85 17.43 22.91
N LYS A 3 -20.41 18.28 23.74
CA LYS A 3 -20.53 19.71 23.40
C LYS A 3 -19.13 20.29 23.38
N CYS A 4 -18.55 20.40 22.19
CA CYS A 4 -17.31 21.12 21.99
C CYS A 4 -17.66 22.63 22.07
N SER A 5 -17.49 23.20 23.27
CA SER A 5 -17.54 24.64 23.47
C SER A 5 -16.31 25.25 22.81
N ILE A 6 -16.40 25.57 21.52
CA ILE A 6 -15.36 26.29 20.80
C ILE A 6 -15.62 27.77 21.04
N ALA A 7 -15.07 28.26 22.15
CA ALA A 7 -15.06 29.67 22.43
C ALA A 7 -13.88 30.35 21.73
N LYS A 8 -14.18 31.36 20.99
CA LYS A 8 -13.43 32.60 20.67
C LYS A 8 -12.16 32.49 19.83
N THR A 9 -12.28 32.99 18.61
CA THR A 9 -11.23 33.72 17.85
C THR A 9 -9.85 33.06 17.78
N LEU A 10 -9.79 31.86 17.22
CA LEU A 10 -8.55 31.37 16.66
C LEU A 10 -8.45 31.87 15.23
N THR A 11 -7.50 32.75 14.96
CA THR A 11 -7.14 33.15 13.60
C THR A 11 -6.57 31.95 12.89
N MET A 12 -7.37 31.29 12.04
CA MET A 12 -6.91 30.23 11.16
C MET A 12 -6.02 30.87 10.10
N LYS A 13 -4.76 30.42 10.00
CA LYS A 13 -3.78 31.00 9.06
C LYS A 13 -3.76 30.27 7.71
N HIS A 14 -4.04 28.98 7.73
CA HIS A 14 -3.83 28.09 6.58
C HIS A 14 -5.14 27.51 6.04
N PHE A 15 -6.12 27.26 6.91
CA PHE A 15 -7.47 26.85 6.54
C PHE A 15 -8.43 28.00 6.87
N THR A 16 -8.61 28.89 5.90
CA THR A 16 -9.52 30.04 6.08
C THR A 16 -10.95 29.59 5.90
N SER A 17 -11.80 29.96 6.85
CA SER A 17 -13.24 29.91 6.65
C SER A 17 -13.67 30.97 5.62
N PHE A 18 -14.81 30.73 4.99
CA PHE A 18 -15.45 31.72 4.12
C PHE A 18 -15.66 33.00 4.91
N GLN A 19 -15.03 34.08 4.49
CA GLN A 19 -15.29 35.40 5.09
C GLN A 19 -16.64 35.88 4.61
N ASP A 20 -17.47 36.36 5.54
CA ASP A 20 -18.74 36.96 5.20
C ASP A 20 -18.51 38.07 4.17
N MET A 21 -19.02 37.87 2.95
CA MET A 21 -19.07 38.97 1.99
C MET A 21 -19.87 40.11 2.62
N LEU A 22 -19.38 41.30 2.56
CA LEU A 22 -19.91 42.49 3.17
C LEU A 22 -21.43 42.75 2.87
N PHE A 23 -22.02 42.00 1.93
CA PHE A 23 -23.39 42.19 1.47
C PHE A 23 -24.24 40.92 1.37
N TYR A 24 -23.70 39.75 1.70
CA TYR A 24 -24.47 38.50 1.67
C TYR A 24 -24.21 37.69 2.93
N SER A 25 -25.27 37.35 3.65
CA SER A 25 -25.20 36.36 4.71
C SER A 25 -24.70 35.02 4.12
N CYS A 26 -23.77 34.37 4.80
CA CYS A 26 -23.33 33.05 4.38
C CYS A 26 -24.53 32.11 4.21
N PRO A 27 -24.77 31.55 3.02
CA PRO A 27 -25.95 30.72 2.74
C PRO A 27 -25.97 29.38 3.47
N VAL A 28 -24.87 29.02 4.15
CA VAL A 28 -24.76 27.78 4.93
C VAL A 28 -25.49 27.96 6.26
N PRO A 29 -26.42 27.06 6.64
CA PRO A 29 -27.12 27.14 7.92
C PRO A 29 -26.13 27.17 9.11
N PRO A 30 -26.44 27.90 10.19
CA PRO A 30 -25.52 28.09 11.33
C PRO A 30 -25.00 26.78 11.93
N GLU A 31 -25.85 25.76 12.09
CA GLU A 31 -25.47 24.45 12.61
C GLU A 31 -24.46 23.71 11.71
N GLU A 32 -24.63 23.81 10.40
CA GLU A 32 -23.69 23.24 9.43
C GLU A 32 -22.36 24.02 9.37
N ARG A 33 -22.46 25.35 9.49
CA ARG A 33 -21.29 26.23 9.54
C ARG A 33 -20.40 25.90 10.74
N GLU A 34 -20.98 25.71 11.93
CA GLU A 34 -20.23 25.31 13.12
C GLU A 34 -19.45 23.97 12.90
N LYS A 35 -20.06 23.01 12.21
CA LYS A 35 -19.39 21.73 11.86
C LYS A 35 -18.23 21.94 10.88
N LEU A 36 -18.43 22.79 9.87
CA LEU A 36 -17.38 23.10 8.89
C LEU A 36 -16.22 23.85 9.54
N ASP A 37 -16.51 24.83 10.40
CA ASP A 37 -15.48 25.56 11.13
C ASP A 37 -14.71 24.65 12.10
N ALA A 38 -15.40 23.73 12.77
CA ALA A 38 -14.76 22.70 13.60
C ALA A 38 -13.87 21.78 12.78
N PHE A 39 -14.30 21.37 11.58
CA PHE A 39 -13.51 20.57 10.65
C PHE A 39 -12.25 21.32 10.18
N LEU A 40 -12.40 22.58 9.76
CA LEU A 40 -11.26 23.42 9.37
C LEU A 40 -10.27 23.61 10.52
N LEU A 41 -10.78 23.83 11.73
CA LEU A 41 -9.94 23.95 12.93
C LEU A 41 -9.16 22.66 13.25
N LEU A 42 -9.77 21.49 13.06
CA LEU A 42 -9.07 20.21 13.19
C LEU A 42 -7.94 20.06 12.16
N LEU A 43 -8.21 20.45 10.92
CA LEU A 43 -7.19 20.44 9.85
C LEU A 43 -6.04 21.41 10.17
N GLU A 44 -6.34 22.61 10.67
CA GLU A 44 -5.32 23.58 11.09
C GLU A 44 -4.46 23.04 12.22
N LYS A 45 -5.08 22.47 13.26
CA LYS A 45 -4.36 21.84 14.39
C LYS A 45 -3.53 20.62 13.98
N SER A 46 -3.91 19.94 12.89
CA SER A 46 -3.18 18.76 12.40
C SER A 46 -1.80 19.06 11.84
N ASN A 47 -1.49 20.31 11.57
CA ASN A 47 -0.29 20.71 10.82
C ASN A 47 -0.14 20.04 9.44
N ALA A 48 -1.19 19.42 8.91
CA ALA A 48 -1.19 18.79 7.58
C ALA A 48 -0.87 19.83 6.47
N TRP A 49 -1.28 21.09 6.68
CA TRP A 49 -1.02 22.18 5.75
C TRP A 49 0.44 22.38 5.37
N LYS A 50 1.39 22.00 6.24
CA LYS A 50 2.83 22.04 5.95
C LYS A 50 3.24 21.20 4.73
N TYR A 51 2.44 20.20 4.41
CA TYR A 51 2.71 19.25 3.32
C TYR A 51 1.83 19.48 2.08
N LEU A 52 0.80 20.32 2.20
CA LEU A 52 -0.22 20.52 1.15
C LEU A 52 0.20 21.57 0.12
N ASN A 53 0.78 22.67 0.57
CA ASN A 53 1.35 23.69 -0.28
C ASN A 53 2.84 23.36 -0.41
N GLY A 54 3.28 22.93 -1.60
CA GLY A 54 4.72 22.70 -1.84
C GLY A 54 5.52 23.93 -1.43
N CYS A 55 6.70 23.75 -0.86
CA CYS A 55 7.62 24.80 -0.43
C CYS A 55 8.20 25.64 -1.60
N SER A 56 7.43 25.97 -2.62
CA SER A 56 7.89 26.87 -3.69
C SER A 56 7.67 28.31 -3.25
N THR A 57 8.72 28.93 -2.76
CA THR A 57 8.83 30.37 -2.58
C THR A 57 8.96 31.11 -3.92
N GLU A 58 9.07 30.39 -5.03
CA GLU A 58 9.17 30.95 -6.36
C GLU A 58 7.78 31.19 -6.97
N VAL A 59 7.50 32.44 -7.30
CA VAL A 59 6.32 32.85 -8.04
C VAL A 59 6.57 32.49 -9.50
N GLU A 60 6.07 31.32 -9.92
CA GLU A 60 6.09 30.94 -11.34
C GLU A 60 5.14 31.89 -12.13
N PRO A 61 5.56 32.41 -13.29
CA PRO A 61 4.68 33.20 -14.11
C PRO A 61 3.50 32.36 -14.60
N GLY A 62 2.28 32.88 -14.47
CA GLY A 62 1.07 32.19 -14.92
C GLY A 62 -0.12 32.38 -13.97
N ARG A 63 -1.17 31.57 -14.16
CA ARG A 63 -2.35 31.58 -13.29
C ARG A 63 -1.96 31.15 -11.87
N PRO A 64 -2.38 31.87 -10.82
CA PRO A 64 -2.10 31.51 -9.44
C PRO A 64 -2.51 30.06 -9.14
N LYS A 65 -1.64 29.32 -8.44
CA LYS A 65 -1.98 27.96 -7.96
C LYS A 65 -3.12 28.04 -6.96
N ILE A 66 -4.05 27.08 -7.07
CA ILE A 66 -5.12 26.95 -6.08
C ILE A 66 -4.49 26.46 -4.77
N ASP A 67 -4.90 27.03 -3.65
CA ASP A 67 -4.43 26.63 -2.32
C ASP A 67 -4.69 25.15 -2.06
N GLY A 68 -3.63 24.40 -1.77
CA GLY A 68 -3.71 22.98 -1.47
C GLY A 68 -4.54 22.65 -0.22
N CYS A 69 -4.63 23.57 0.73
CA CYS A 69 -5.47 23.40 1.90
C CYS A 69 -6.97 23.37 1.55
N LYS A 70 -7.38 24.24 0.62
CA LYS A 70 -8.78 24.26 0.13
C LYS A 70 -9.11 22.99 -0.65
N LEU A 71 -8.18 22.55 -1.52
CA LEU A 71 -8.34 21.30 -2.26
C LEU A 71 -8.43 20.10 -1.33
N PHE A 72 -7.58 20.05 -0.31
CA PHE A 72 -7.57 18.97 0.68
C PHE A 72 -8.86 18.94 1.50
N ALA A 73 -9.31 20.08 2.00
CA ALA A 73 -10.57 20.20 2.73
C ALA A 73 -11.78 19.74 1.89
N ALA A 74 -11.84 20.16 0.62
CA ALA A 74 -12.89 19.75 -0.30
C ALA A 74 -12.88 18.24 -0.55
N VAL A 75 -11.72 17.65 -0.83
CA VAL A 75 -11.59 16.20 -1.07
C VAL A 75 -12.03 15.42 0.16
N LEU A 76 -11.50 15.73 1.35
CA LEU A 76 -11.86 15.01 2.57
C LEU A 76 -13.33 15.12 2.90
N TYR A 77 -13.91 16.33 2.80
CA TYR A 77 -15.32 16.52 3.13
C TYR A 77 -16.24 15.85 2.09
N CYS A 78 -15.87 15.85 0.81
CA CYS A 78 -16.60 15.11 -0.22
C CYS A 78 -16.59 13.60 0.05
N ILE A 79 -15.46 13.03 0.49
CA ILE A 79 -15.38 11.61 0.89
C ILE A 79 -16.34 11.31 2.05
N VAL A 80 -16.39 12.19 3.06
CA VAL A 80 -17.36 12.07 4.19
C VAL A 80 -18.81 12.09 3.69
N LEU A 81 -19.10 12.84 2.63
CA LEU A 81 -20.41 12.89 1.99
C LEU A 81 -20.69 11.74 1.01
N GLY A 82 -19.76 10.77 0.89
CA GLY A 82 -19.89 9.66 -0.05
C GLY A 82 -19.60 10.02 -1.51
N LYS A 83 -19.06 11.20 -1.79
CA LYS A 83 -18.68 11.66 -3.13
C LYS A 83 -17.20 11.40 -3.36
N ALA A 84 -16.87 10.30 -4.01
CA ALA A 84 -15.48 9.83 -4.18
C ALA A 84 -14.89 10.08 -5.57
N SER A 85 -15.72 10.29 -6.59
CA SER A 85 -15.20 10.54 -7.95
C SER A 85 -14.77 12.00 -8.12
N LEU A 86 -13.70 12.22 -8.90
CA LEU A 86 -13.18 13.58 -9.16
C LEU A 86 -14.20 14.50 -9.82
N ARG A 87 -15.10 13.96 -10.64
CA ARG A 87 -16.17 14.72 -11.28
C ARG A 87 -17.27 15.11 -10.29
N GLU A 88 -17.60 14.23 -9.35
CA GLU A 88 -18.53 14.56 -8.27
C GLU A 88 -17.96 15.66 -7.35
N ILE A 89 -16.66 15.62 -7.05
CA ILE A 89 -15.99 16.65 -6.27
C ILE A 89 -16.01 17.98 -7.02
N GLU A 90 -15.69 18.01 -8.31
CA GLU A 90 -15.78 19.21 -9.16
C GLU A 90 -17.20 19.77 -9.15
N THR A 91 -18.21 18.92 -9.37
CA THR A 91 -19.62 19.34 -9.35
C THR A 91 -20.00 19.89 -7.97
N ALA A 92 -19.56 19.26 -6.88
CA ALA A 92 -19.84 19.71 -5.53
C ALA A 92 -19.24 21.10 -5.23
N CYS A 93 -18.10 21.44 -5.80
CA CYS A 93 -17.52 22.78 -5.67
C CYS A 93 -18.38 23.89 -6.28
N SER A 94 -19.31 23.55 -7.16
CA SER A 94 -20.24 24.53 -7.77
C SER A 94 -21.67 24.43 -7.28
N THR A 95 -22.05 23.30 -6.65
CA THR A 95 -23.47 23.02 -6.31
C THR A 95 -23.73 22.79 -4.83
N ASP A 96 -22.73 22.40 -4.04
CA ASP A 96 -22.91 22.12 -2.61
C ASP A 96 -22.36 23.29 -1.78
N LEU A 97 -23.25 23.98 -1.08
CA LEU A 97 -22.91 25.18 -0.28
C LEU A 97 -21.79 24.89 0.75
N ARG A 98 -21.72 23.68 1.29
CA ARG A 98 -20.69 23.27 2.25
C ARG A 98 -19.32 23.21 1.59
N ILE A 99 -19.25 22.67 0.38
CA ILE A 99 -17.99 22.58 -0.37
C ILE A 99 -17.58 23.96 -0.90
N ILE A 100 -18.54 24.77 -1.37
CA ILE A 100 -18.31 26.15 -1.76
C ILE A 100 -17.73 26.96 -0.58
N TYR A 101 -18.25 26.74 0.63
CA TYR A 101 -17.71 27.34 1.85
C TYR A 101 -16.26 26.92 2.12
N LEU A 102 -15.95 25.60 2.03
CA LEU A 102 -14.63 25.07 2.28
C LEU A 102 -13.59 25.50 1.24
N THR A 103 -14.02 25.71 -0.02
CA THR A 103 -13.12 26.12 -1.12
C THR A 103 -13.03 27.64 -1.26
N ASP A 104 -13.78 28.40 -0.45
CA ASP A 104 -13.84 29.85 -0.55
C ASP A 104 -14.24 30.30 -1.98
N GLN A 105 -15.32 29.72 -2.51
CA GLN A 105 -15.85 29.92 -3.87
C GLN A 105 -14.90 29.54 -5.03
N VAL A 106 -13.74 28.96 -4.75
CA VAL A 106 -12.90 28.46 -5.83
C VAL A 106 -13.53 27.19 -6.39
N ASN A 107 -13.63 27.13 -7.72
CA ASN A 107 -14.18 25.96 -8.43
C ASN A 107 -13.07 25.26 -9.23
N PRO A 108 -12.35 24.32 -8.58
CA PRO A 108 -11.28 23.57 -9.23
C PRO A 108 -11.85 22.49 -10.17
N SER A 109 -11.20 22.27 -11.32
CA SER A 109 -11.56 21.19 -12.23
C SER A 109 -11.15 19.81 -11.72
N ALA A 110 -11.78 18.75 -12.21
CA ALA A 110 -11.41 17.35 -11.92
C ALA A 110 -9.93 17.08 -12.20
N SER A 111 -9.37 17.68 -13.26
CA SER A 111 -7.92 17.55 -13.57
C SER A 111 -7.04 18.28 -12.55
N SER A 112 -7.50 19.35 -11.93
CA SER A 112 -6.78 20.01 -10.83
C SER A 112 -6.77 19.13 -9.59
N PHE A 113 -7.89 18.50 -9.24
CA PHE A 113 -7.96 17.52 -8.16
C PHE A 113 -7.09 16.29 -8.43
N SER A 114 -7.10 15.77 -9.67
CA SER A 114 -6.25 14.64 -10.06
C SER A 114 -4.77 14.93 -9.82
N ARG A 115 -4.27 16.07 -10.33
CA ARG A 115 -2.88 16.48 -10.13
C ARG A 115 -2.55 16.69 -8.66
N PHE A 116 -3.46 17.31 -7.90
CA PHE A 116 -3.29 17.52 -6.47
C PHE A 116 -3.18 16.20 -5.72
N ILE A 117 -4.14 15.27 -5.90
CA ILE A 117 -4.13 13.95 -5.24
C ILE A 117 -2.87 13.17 -5.60
N THR A 118 -2.46 13.15 -6.88
CA THR A 118 -1.20 12.50 -7.31
C THR A 118 0.01 13.09 -6.58
N SER A 119 0.03 14.40 -6.35
CA SER A 119 1.12 15.06 -5.60
C SER A 119 1.12 14.74 -4.11
N LEU A 120 -0.02 14.30 -3.55
CA LEU A 120 -0.14 13.90 -2.15
C LEU A 120 0.31 12.47 -1.88
N ILE A 121 0.22 11.55 -2.86
CA ILE A 121 0.51 10.12 -2.68
C ILE A 121 1.83 9.89 -1.91
N PRO A 122 2.99 10.47 -2.31
CA PRO A 122 4.24 10.25 -1.59
C PRO A 122 4.28 10.84 -0.18
N LYS A 123 3.33 11.71 0.15
CA LYS A 123 3.26 12.43 1.44
C LYS A 123 2.20 11.87 2.37
N LEU A 124 1.34 10.97 1.92
CA LEU A 124 0.22 10.43 2.71
C LEU A 124 0.69 9.77 4.00
N SER A 125 1.81 9.05 3.97
CA SER A 125 2.41 8.42 5.15
C SER A 125 2.82 9.42 6.24
N THR A 126 2.93 10.70 5.91
CA THR A 126 3.26 11.79 6.84
C THR A 126 2.00 12.60 7.20
N ILE A 127 1.15 12.88 6.22
CA ILE A 127 -0.09 13.67 6.41
C ILE A 127 -1.07 12.93 7.32
N PHE A 128 -1.28 11.63 7.08
CA PHE A 128 -2.24 10.85 7.86
C PHE A 128 -1.91 10.83 9.36
N PRO A 129 -0.72 10.41 9.83
CA PRO A 129 -0.43 10.40 11.26
C PRO A 129 -0.41 11.81 11.86
N ALA A 130 0.00 12.85 11.12
CA ALA A 130 -0.06 14.22 11.59
C ALA A 130 -1.51 14.66 11.86
N SER A 131 -2.42 14.35 10.93
CA SER A 131 -3.85 14.64 11.07
C SER A 131 -4.48 13.86 12.22
N MET A 132 -4.20 12.56 12.31
CA MET A 132 -4.75 11.69 13.35
C MET A 132 -4.26 12.09 14.74
N LYS A 133 -3.00 12.46 14.93
CA LYS A 133 -2.48 12.95 16.22
C LYS A 133 -3.26 14.15 16.76
N ALA A 134 -3.67 15.06 15.89
CA ALA A 134 -4.48 16.21 16.30
C ALA A 134 -5.89 15.77 16.73
N ILE A 135 -6.54 14.89 15.96
CA ILE A 135 -7.87 14.34 16.29
C ILE A 135 -7.81 13.58 17.62
N PHE A 136 -6.81 12.71 17.82
CA PHE A 136 -6.68 11.92 19.04
C PHE A 136 -6.49 12.77 20.29
N ARG A 137 -5.69 13.84 20.20
CA ARG A 137 -5.53 14.79 21.29
C ARG A 137 -6.84 15.53 21.61
N THR A 138 -7.60 15.90 20.59
CA THR A 138 -8.87 16.61 20.76
C THR A 138 -9.97 15.70 21.31
N CYS A 139 -9.99 14.42 20.84
CA CYS A 139 -11.02 13.44 21.23
C CYS A 139 -10.56 12.52 22.38
N SER A 140 -9.36 12.71 22.93
CA SER A 140 -8.79 11.87 24.00
C SER A 140 -8.84 10.37 23.67
N VAL A 141 -8.46 10.00 22.44
CA VAL A 141 -8.49 8.60 21.97
C VAL A 141 -7.37 7.81 22.64
N PRO A 142 -7.67 6.73 23.35
CA PRO A 142 -6.65 5.89 23.99
C PRO A 142 -5.85 5.11 22.95
N MET A 143 -4.54 4.94 23.17
CA MET A 143 -3.63 4.24 22.25
C MET A 143 -3.10 2.92 22.83
N ASN A 144 -3.55 2.54 24.02
CA ASN A 144 -3.06 1.37 24.74
C ASN A 144 -3.73 0.07 24.29
N THR A 145 -4.99 0.13 23.82
CA THR A 145 -5.73 -1.03 23.36
C THR A 145 -6.15 -0.84 21.91
N LEU A 146 -5.67 -1.72 21.04
CA LEU A 146 -5.96 -1.65 19.60
C LEU A 146 -6.68 -2.90 19.11
N PHE A 147 -7.56 -2.68 18.14
CA PHE A 147 -8.24 -3.73 17.40
C PHE A 147 -7.69 -3.76 15.98
N LEU A 148 -7.22 -4.93 15.54
CA LEU A 148 -6.69 -5.14 14.21
C LEU A 148 -7.69 -5.94 13.37
N ASP A 149 -8.03 -5.41 12.20
CA ASP A 149 -8.89 -6.10 11.22
C ASP A 149 -8.36 -5.86 9.80
N GLY A 150 -8.55 -6.88 8.96
CA GLY A 150 -8.14 -6.88 7.55
C GLY A 150 -9.34 -6.76 6.61
N SER A 151 -9.22 -5.87 5.65
CA SER A 151 -10.20 -5.71 4.58
C SER A 151 -9.53 -5.78 3.22
N LYS A 152 -10.14 -6.52 2.28
CA LYS A 152 -9.65 -6.65 0.91
C LYS A 152 -10.37 -5.66 0.02
N PHE A 153 -9.61 -4.82 -0.69
CA PHE A 153 -10.12 -3.82 -1.62
C PHE A 153 -9.73 -4.19 -3.04
N GLU A 154 -10.73 -4.26 -3.93
CA GLU A 154 -10.50 -4.51 -5.34
C GLU A 154 -9.75 -3.34 -5.98
N ALA A 155 -8.68 -3.67 -6.73
CA ALA A 155 -7.94 -2.70 -7.53
C ALA A 155 -8.62 -2.49 -8.87
N ASN A 156 -8.56 -1.26 -9.38
CA ASN A 156 -9.05 -0.94 -10.73
C ASN A 156 -8.08 -1.47 -11.80
N ALA A 157 -7.93 -2.79 -11.87
CA ALA A 157 -7.01 -3.47 -12.75
C ALA A 157 -7.66 -4.66 -13.46
N ASN A 158 -7.17 -4.96 -14.67
CA ASN A 158 -7.71 -6.07 -15.46
C ASN A 158 -7.19 -7.40 -14.91
N LYS A 159 -8.08 -8.19 -14.29
CA LYS A 159 -7.78 -9.49 -13.67
C LYS A 159 -7.28 -10.57 -14.67
N TYR A 160 -7.48 -10.39 -15.96
CA TYR A 160 -7.03 -11.34 -16.99
C TYR A 160 -5.65 -10.99 -17.56
N LYS A 161 -5.12 -9.80 -17.30
CA LYS A 161 -3.80 -9.36 -17.77
C LYS A 161 -2.75 -9.50 -16.68
N PHE A 162 -2.36 -10.75 -16.40
CA PHE A 162 -1.30 -11.06 -15.43
C PHE A 162 -0.04 -11.60 -16.09
N VAL A 163 1.08 -11.48 -15.40
CA VAL A 163 2.40 -11.96 -15.81
C VAL A 163 2.91 -12.93 -14.75
N TRP A 164 3.29 -14.12 -15.18
CA TRP A 164 3.91 -15.12 -14.30
C TRP A 164 5.41 -14.89 -14.15
N LYS A 165 5.95 -15.26 -12.99
CA LYS A 165 7.38 -15.17 -12.71
C LYS A 165 8.17 -16.04 -13.72
N PRO A 166 9.15 -15.46 -14.45
CA PRO A 166 9.82 -16.16 -15.55
C PRO A 166 11.01 -17.01 -15.10
N THR A 167 11.14 -17.37 -13.83
CA THR A 167 12.33 -18.03 -13.28
C THR A 167 12.81 -19.20 -14.13
N THR A 168 11.93 -20.13 -14.49
CA THR A 168 12.30 -21.28 -15.36
C THR A 168 12.71 -20.83 -16.77
N LEU A 169 12.10 -19.79 -17.30
CA LEU A 169 12.45 -19.25 -18.63
C LEU A 169 13.78 -18.52 -18.59
N HIS A 170 14.08 -17.85 -17.48
CA HIS A 170 15.34 -17.14 -17.29
C HIS A 170 16.51 -18.13 -17.14
N ILE A 171 16.33 -19.23 -16.41
CA ILE A 171 17.32 -20.32 -16.32
C ILE A 171 17.58 -20.91 -17.72
N ARG A 172 16.54 -21.27 -18.46
CA ARG A 172 16.69 -21.78 -19.83
C ARG A 172 17.34 -20.77 -20.78
N LEU A 173 17.12 -19.49 -20.58
CA LEU A 173 17.80 -18.45 -21.35
C LEU A 173 19.30 -18.44 -20.99
N SER A 174 19.64 -18.54 -19.70
CA SER A 174 21.03 -18.59 -19.23
C SER A 174 21.79 -19.80 -19.80
N GLU A 175 21.16 -20.96 -19.86
CA GLU A 175 21.74 -22.16 -20.52
C GLU A 175 22.02 -21.88 -22.02
N LYS A 176 21.11 -21.22 -22.74
CA LYS A 176 21.31 -20.86 -24.15
C LYS A 176 22.44 -19.84 -24.34
N VAL A 177 22.54 -18.87 -23.42
CA VAL A 177 23.63 -17.88 -23.40
C VAL A 177 24.96 -18.60 -23.15
N ALA A 178 25.03 -19.49 -22.16
CA ALA A 178 26.24 -20.25 -21.87
C ALA A 178 26.71 -21.08 -23.09
N ASN A 179 25.81 -21.86 -23.68
CA ASN A 179 26.14 -22.64 -24.86
C ASN A 179 26.61 -21.76 -26.05
N LEU A 180 26.01 -20.57 -26.22
CA LEU A 180 26.45 -19.68 -27.29
C LEU A 180 27.81 -19.05 -27.02
N LEU A 181 28.11 -18.71 -25.77
CA LEU A 181 29.40 -18.18 -25.34
C LEU A 181 30.51 -19.23 -25.40
N ASP A 182 30.18 -20.48 -25.11
CA ASP A 182 31.13 -21.60 -25.26
C ASP A 182 31.54 -21.79 -26.73
N LEU A 183 30.59 -21.71 -27.66
CA LEU A 183 30.89 -21.75 -29.10
C LEU A 183 31.74 -20.56 -29.57
N MET A 184 31.74 -19.46 -28.85
CA MET A 184 32.56 -18.28 -29.09
C MET A 184 33.85 -18.26 -28.25
N HIS A 185 34.14 -19.34 -27.48
CA HIS A 185 35.26 -19.42 -26.55
C HIS A 185 35.29 -18.35 -25.44
N LEU A 186 34.12 -17.83 -25.07
CA LEU A 186 33.92 -16.82 -24.04
C LEU A 186 33.29 -17.33 -22.74
N GLY A 187 33.15 -18.65 -22.58
CA GLY A 187 32.43 -19.26 -21.45
C GLY A 187 33.18 -19.35 -20.12
N SER A 188 34.47 -18.96 -20.07
CA SER A 188 35.36 -19.26 -18.92
C SER A 188 34.95 -18.61 -17.58
N ASP A 189 34.20 -17.50 -17.59
CA ASP A 189 33.84 -16.70 -16.40
C ASP A 189 32.36 -16.82 -16.03
N LEU A 190 31.66 -17.80 -16.60
CA LEU A 190 30.23 -17.96 -16.34
C LEU A 190 30.01 -18.69 -15.00
N PRO A 191 28.92 -18.34 -14.28
CA PRO A 191 28.52 -19.10 -13.11
C PRO A 191 28.18 -20.53 -13.52
N SER A 192 28.65 -21.50 -12.73
CA SER A 192 28.43 -22.93 -12.98
C SER A 192 26.97 -23.36 -12.95
N GLU A 193 26.14 -22.64 -12.21
CA GLU A 193 24.70 -22.84 -12.10
C GLU A 193 24.01 -21.50 -11.87
N GLY A 194 22.74 -21.38 -12.32
CA GLY A 194 21.87 -20.27 -12.02
C GLY A 194 21.61 -19.32 -13.19
N ILE A 195 21.30 -18.07 -12.85
CA ILE A 195 20.91 -17.05 -13.82
C ILE A 195 22.11 -16.21 -14.23
N ILE A 196 22.33 -16.06 -15.52
CA ILE A 196 23.33 -15.15 -16.10
C ILE A 196 22.69 -13.76 -16.18
N SER A 197 23.24 -12.80 -15.44
CA SER A 197 22.70 -11.42 -15.42
C SER A 197 22.90 -10.69 -16.75
N SER A 198 22.00 -9.75 -17.05
CA SER A 198 22.11 -8.87 -18.24
C SER A 198 23.43 -8.09 -18.28
N LYS A 199 23.95 -7.70 -17.11
CA LYS A 199 25.26 -7.02 -17.00
C LYS A 199 26.41 -7.89 -17.48
N LEU A 200 26.37 -9.19 -17.16
CA LEU A 200 27.38 -10.15 -17.60
C LEU A 200 27.27 -10.38 -19.11
N ILE A 201 26.02 -10.55 -19.62
CA ILE A 201 25.78 -10.69 -21.06
C ILE A 201 26.27 -9.45 -21.83
N MET A 202 26.03 -8.25 -21.32
CA MET A 202 26.51 -7.00 -21.94
C MET A 202 28.05 -6.98 -22.03
N ARG A 203 28.74 -7.31 -20.96
CA ARG A 203 30.21 -7.43 -20.97
C ARG A 203 30.69 -8.45 -22.00
N LYS A 204 30.00 -9.59 -22.11
CA LYS A 204 30.33 -10.63 -23.08
C LYS A 204 30.08 -10.20 -24.53
N ILE A 205 29.13 -9.29 -24.77
CA ILE A 205 28.93 -8.68 -26.11
C ILE A 205 30.15 -7.84 -26.48
N ASP A 206 30.67 -7.00 -25.55
CA ASP A 206 31.86 -6.18 -25.78
C ASP A 206 33.11 -7.05 -26.02
N GLU A 207 33.21 -8.21 -25.37
CA GLU A 207 34.26 -9.20 -25.62
C GLU A 207 34.10 -9.90 -27.00
N ALA A 208 32.83 -10.23 -27.36
CA ALA A 208 32.52 -10.86 -28.63
C ALA A 208 32.79 -9.95 -29.84
N GLU A 209 32.72 -8.62 -29.70
CA GLU A 209 33.07 -7.68 -30.76
C GLU A 209 34.56 -7.73 -31.13
N LYS A 210 35.42 -8.15 -30.23
CA LYS A 210 36.89 -8.26 -30.41
C LYS A 210 37.31 -9.57 -31.03
N ILE A 211 36.43 -10.55 -31.16
CA ILE A 211 36.76 -11.87 -31.74
C ILE A 211 36.91 -11.74 -33.25
N THR A 212 37.97 -12.40 -33.77
CA THR A 212 38.20 -12.51 -35.22
C THR A 212 37.45 -13.70 -35.82
N PRO A 213 36.99 -13.57 -37.08
CA PRO A 213 36.22 -14.67 -37.74
C PRO A 213 36.90 -16.04 -37.79
N ASP A 214 38.24 -16.06 -37.77
CA ASP A 214 39.03 -17.29 -37.84
C ASP A 214 38.99 -18.15 -36.57
N THR A 215 38.51 -17.55 -35.47
CA THR A 215 38.42 -18.25 -34.15
C THR A 215 37.11 -19.02 -33.97
N VAL A 216 36.13 -18.84 -34.86
CA VAL A 216 34.81 -19.46 -34.72
C VAL A 216 34.52 -20.38 -35.90
N ALA A 217 34.00 -21.57 -35.60
CA ALA A 217 33.57 -22.51 -36.64
C ALA A 217 32.44 -21.90 -37.49
N GLY A 218 32.68 -21.79 -38.80
CA GLY A 218 31.73 -21.17 -39.75
C GLY A 218 32.04 -19.74 -40.19
N GLY A 219 33.16 -19.16 -39.70
CA GLY A 219 33.70 -17.89 -40.16
C GLY A 219 32.85 -16.68 -39.91
N GLU A 220 33.01 -15.64 -40.73
CA GLU A 220 32.40 -14.32 -40.51
C GLU A 220 30.85 -14.33 -40.43
N LYS A 221 30.20 -15.17 -41.26
CA LYS A 221 28.73 -15.29 -41.24
C LYS A 221 28.21 -15.84 -39.92
N ALA A 222 28.84 -16.94 -39.44
CA ALA A 222 28.45 -17.57 -38.18
C ALA A 222 28.69 -16.60 -36.98
N LEU A 223 29.83 -15.92 -36.97
CA LEU A 223 30.15 -14.94 -35.92
C LEU A 223 29.13 -13.80 -35.88
N LYS A 224 28.70 -13.27 -37.04
CA LYS A 224 27.66 -12.23 -37.13
C LYS A 224 26.32 -12.72 -36.61
N GLU A 225 25.91 -13.93 -36.94
CA GLU A 225 24.69 -14.57 -36.43
C GLU A 225 24.73 -14.74 -34.89
N MET A 226 25.84 -15.22 -34.35
CA MET A 226 26.04 -15.41 -32.91
C MET A 226 25.98 -14.09 -32.14
N ARG A 227 26.61 -13.02 -32.64
CA ARG A 227 26.53 -11.67 -32.04
C ARG A 227 25.09 -11.15 -32.04
N SER A 228 24.35 -11.36 -33.15
CA SER A 228 22.94 -10.99 -33.22
C SER A 228 22.07 -11.76 -32.21
N GLN A 229 22.30 -13.06 -32.05
CA GLN A 229 21.61 -13.89 -31.07
C GLN A 229 21.94 -13.45 -29.64
N LEU A 230 23.20 -13.14 -29.32
CA LEU A 230 23.61 -12.69 -28.01
C LEU A 230 22.92 -11.35 -27.64
N SER A 231 22.79 -10.43 -28.60
CA SER A 231 22.05 -9.19 -28.40
C SER A 231 20.56 -9.42 -28.15
N GLN A 232 19.93 -10.39 -28.84
CA GLN A 232 18.55 -10.78 -28.59
C GLN A 232 18.38 -11.41 -27.20
N TYR A 233 19.34 -12.19 -26.73
CA TYR A 233 19.33 -12.77 -25.39
C TYR A 233 19.51 -11.73 -24.30
N LEU A 234 20.33 -10.69 -24.54
CA LEU A 234 20.43 -9.53 -23.66
C LEU A 234 19.07 -8.84 -23.49
N MET A 235 18.36 -8.54 -24.58
CA MET A 235 17.04 -7.90 -24.50
C MET A 235 16.02 -8.73 -23.73
N LYS A 236 16.05 -10.07 -23.89
CA LYS A 236 15.19 -10.97 -23.10
C LYS A 236 15.59 -11.05 -21.63
N SER A 237 16.89 -11.03 -21.33
CA SER A 237 17.38 -11.04 -19.95
C SER A 237 16.95 -9.75 -19.22
N LEU A 238 17.08 -8.60 -19.86
CA LEU A 238 16.58 -7.32 -19.33
C LEU A 238 15.07 -7.34 -19.06
N GLU A 239 14.30 -7.90 -19.99
CA GLU A 239 12.86 -8.07 -19.81
C GLU A 239 12.51 -8.98 -18.61
N TYR A 240 13.28 -10.04 -18.40
CA TYR A 240 13.06 -10.95 -17.27
C TYR A 240 13.48 -10.32 -15.94
N GLU A 241 14.59 -9.59 -15.90
CA GLU A 241 15.03 -8.86 -14.72
C GLU A 241 14.02 -7.74 -14.32
N GLU A 242 13.49 -7.00 -15.30
CA GLU A 242 12.42 -6.03 -15.06
C GLU A 242 11.17 -6.70 -14.46
N LYS A 243 10.76 -7.83 -15.03
CA LYS A 243 9.65 -8.60 -14.47
C LYS A 243 9.95 -9.08 -13.06
N GLU A 244 11.15 -9.58 -12.79
CA GLU A 244 11.56 -10.05 -11.46
C GLU A 244 11.52 -8.94 -10.43
N THR A 245 11.93 -7.73 -10.79
CA THR A 245 11.83 -6.55 -9.92
C THR A 245 10.39 -6.26 -9.51
N ASN A 246 9.43 -6.42 -10.44
CA ASN A 246 8.01 -6.17 -10.19
C ASN A 246 7.33 -7.22 -9.30
N TYR A 247 7.88 -8.45 -9.19
CA TYR A 247 7.28 -9.48 -8.32
C TYR A 247 7.53 -9.24 -6.85
N GLY A 248 8.68 -8.71 -6.48
CA GLY A 248 9.15 -8.72 -5.11
C GLY A 248 9.43 -10.15 -4.59
N GLU A 249 9.60 -10.31 -3.29
CA GLU A 249 10.07 -11.57 -2.70
C GLU A 249 9.00 -12.68 -2.63
N ASN A 250 7.73 -12.32 -2.45
CA ASN A 250 6.68 -13.26 -2.04
C ASN A 250 5.58 -13.51 -3.08
N ARG A 251 5.73 -13.03 -4.32
CA ARG A 251 4.72 -13.18 -5.38
C ARG A 251 5.24 -14.00 -6.56
N ASN A 252 4.35 -14.80 -7.16
CA ASN A 252 4.61 -15.56 -8.36
C ASN A 252 4.01 -14.94 -9.64
N SER A 253 3.21 -13.88 -9.47
CA SER A 253 2.57 -13.15 -10.57
C SER A 253 2.25 -11.71 -10.16
N TYR A 254 2.16 -10.82 -11.13
CA TYR A 254 1.63 -9.46 -10.97
C TYR A 254 0.70 -9.11 -12.13
N TYR A 255 -0.06 -8.03 -12.01
CA TYR A 255 -0.95 -7.56 -13.06
C TYR A 255 -0.30 -6.44 -13.87
N LYS A 256 -0.47 -6.45 -15.21
CA LYS A 256 0.14 -5.46 -16.12
C LYS A 256 -0.36 -4.03 -15.88
N THR A 257 -1.60 -3.89 -15.42
CA THR A 257 -2.24 -2.59 -15.22
C THR A 257 -2.02 -2.02 -13.82
N ASP A 258 -1.67 -2.89 -12.86
CA ASP A 258 -1.36 -2.52 -11.49
C ASP A 258 -0.39 -3.54 -10.91
N HIS A 259 0.89 -3.19 -10.88
CA HIS A 259 1.96 -4.11 -10.47
C HIS A 259 1.92 -4.45 -8.98
N ASP A 260 1.29 -3.60 -8.17
CA ASP A 260 1.23 -3.78 -6.72
C ASP A 260 0.04 -4.65 -6.27
N ALA A 261 -1.02 -4.72 -7.08
CA ALA A 261 -2.17 -5.56 -6.79
C ALA A 261 -1.85 -7.06 -6.88
N THR A 262 -2.48 -7.83 -6.01
CA THR A 262 -2.31 -9.30 -5.94
C THR A 262 -3.66 -9.98 -6.18
N ALA A 263 -3.64 -11.19 -6.76
CA ALA A 263 -4.84 -12.00 -6.93
C ALA A 263 -5.38 -12.48 -5.58
N MET A 264 -6.57 -12.06 -5.19
CA MET A 264 -7.21 -12.41 -3.92
C MET A 264 -8.68 -12.78 -4.14
N CYS A 265 -9.20 -13.68 -3.31
CA CYS A 265 -10.64 -13.91 -3.20
C CYS A 265 -11.22 -12.84 -2.27
N LEU A 266 -12.28 -12.17 -2.72
CA LEU A 266 -12.99 -11.20 -1.88
C LEU A 266 -13.96 -11.92 -0.94
N LYS A 267 -14.36 -11.27 0.14
CA LYS A 267 -15.23 -11.83 1.17
C LYS A 267 -16.59 -12.23 0.61
N ASP A 268 -17.15 -11.41 -0.26
CA ASP A 268 -18.48 -11.65 -0.86
C ASP A 268 -18.48 -12.87 -1.78
N ASP A 269 -17.40 -13.09 -2.55
CA ASP A 269 -17.27 -14.29 -3.39
C ASP A 269 -17.13 -15.56 -2.56
N TYR A 270 -16.45 -15.49 -1.44
CA TYR A 270 -16.33 -16.62 -0.51
C TYR A 270 -17.70 -17.05 0.04
N TYR A 271 -18.53 -16.10 0.48
CA TYR A 271 -19.84 -16.37 1.04
C TYR A 271 -20.88 -16.76 -0.02
N SER A 272 -20.74 -16.29 -1.25
CA SER A 272 -21.63 -16.65 -2.37
C SER A 272 -21.30 -18.00 -3.00
N GLY A 273 -20.30 -18.73 -2.51
CA GLY A 273 -19.83 -19.99 -3.08
C GLY A 273 -18.95 -19.84 -4.32
N LEU A 274 -18.62 -18.62 -4.71
CA LEU A 274 -17.71 -18.28 -5.81
C LEU A 274 -16.24 -18.18 -5.36
N GLY A 275 -15.84 -18.91 -4.34
CA GLY A 275 -14.53 -18.83 -3.70
C GLY A 275 -13.34 -19.08 -4.61
N SER A 276 -13.55 -19.58 -5.83
CA SER A 276 -12.52 -19.68 -6.88
C SER A 276 -12.36 -18.40 -7.70
N ASN A 277 -13.26 -17.42 -7.54
CA ASN A 277 -13.19 -16.16 -8.27
C ASN A 277 -12.10 -15.27 -7.68
N MET A 278 -11.05 -15.06 -8.43
CA MET A 278 -9.92 -14.23 -8.01
C MET A 278 -10.04 -12.83 -8.60
N HIS A 279 -9.89 -11.83 -7.75
CA HIS A 279 -9.87 -10.42 -8.10
C HIS A 279 -8.46 -9.85 -7.92
N THR A 280 -8.17 -8.79 -8.67
CA THR A 280 -7.01 -7.94 -8.39
C THR A 280 -7.32 -7.13 -7.14
N ALA A 281 -6.56 -7.29 -6.07
CA ALA A 281 -6.91 -6.64 -4.81
C ALA A 281 -5.68 -6.32 -3.94
N TYR A 282 -5.92 -5.47 -2.96
CA TYR A 282 -5.03 -5.15 -1.85
C TYR A 282 -5.62 -5.67 -0.54
N ASN A 283 -4.76 -6.15 0.35
CA ASN A 283 -5.14 -6.48 1.70
C ASN A 283 -4.75 -5.34 2.63
N THR A 284 -5.74 -4.58 3.10
CA THR A 284 -5.53 -3.42 3.96
C THR A 284 -5.83 -3.79 5.40
N GLN A 285 -4.84 -3.64 6.25
CA GLN A 285 -4.94 -3.83 7.69
C GLN A 285 -5.24 -2.50 8.34
N THR A 286 -6.23 -2.45 9.22
CA THR A 286 -6.59 -1.25 9.99
C THR A 286 -6.47 -1.50 11.48
N LEU A 287 -5.77 -0.61 12.15
CA LEU A 287 -5.72 -0.57 13.62
C LEU A 287 -6.72 0.47 14.10
N VAL A 288 -7.61 0.06 14.97
CA VAL A 288 -8.73 0.87 15.46
C VAL A 288 -8.65 1.00 16.97
N SER A 289 -8.90 2.19 17.49
CA SER A 289 -9.10 2.46 18.90
C SER A 289 -10.31 3.36 19.10
N ASN A 290 -11.21 2.96 19.97
CA ASN A 290 -12.42 3.72 20.33
C ASN A 290 -13.23 4.23 19.10
N GLY A 291 -13.32 3.41 18.04
CA GLY A 291 -14.00 3.75 16.79
C GLY A 291 -13.20 4.61 15.80
N PHE A 292 -11.95 4.97 16.12
CA PHE A 292 -11.07 5.72 15.24
C PHE A 292 -10.03 4.79 14.60
N ILE A 293 -9.83 4.91 13.29
CA ILE A 293 -8.70 4.27 12.60
C ILE A 293 -7.43 5.02 12.99
N VAL A 294 -6.60 4.38 13.79
CA VAL A 294 -5.34 4.99 14.27
C VAL A 294 -4.16 4.72 13.36
N SER A 295 -4.17 3.58 12.69
CA SER A 295 -3.14 3.24 11.70
C SER A 295 -3.71 2.35 10.61
N TYR A 296 -3.05 2.32 9.47
CA TYR A 296 -3.33 1.38 8.40
C TYR A 296 -2.03 0.85 7.79
N TYR A 297 -2.10 -0.35 7.23
CA TYR A 297 -1.02 -0.96 6.47
C TYR A 297 -1.61 -1.66 5.25
N VAL A 298 -1.10 -1.33 4.06
CA VAL A 298 -1.54 -1.96 2.80
C VAL A 298 -0.56 -3.07 2.45
N SER A 299 -1.04 -4.29 2.36
CA SER A 299 -0.25 -5.48 2.07
C SER A 299 -0.59 -6.09 0.72
N GLN A 300 0.40 -6.71 0.11
CA GLN A 300 0.26 -7.59 -1.04
C GLN A 300 0.00 -9.06 -0.64
N ASP A 301 0.10 -9.37 0.65
CA ASP A 301 -0.16 -10.71 1.17
C ASP A 301 -1.66 -11.04 1.16
N ARG A 302 -1.98 -12.25 0.71
CA ARG A 302 -3.37 -12.75 0.64
C ARG A 302 -3.92 -13.12 2.00
N SER A 303 -3.05 -13.47 2.94
CA SER A 303 -3.38 -13.94 4.28
C SER A 303 -3.08 -12.87 5.33
N ASP A 304 -4.00 -12.68 6.26
CA ASP A 304 -3.86 -11.75 7.38
C ASP A 304 -2.79 -12.20 8.37
N THR A 305 -2.52 -13.51 8.44
CA THR A 305 -1.48 -14.10 9.30
C THR A 305 -0.10 -13.44 9.12
N ARG A 306 0.25 -13.04 7.91
CA ARG A 306 1.57 -12.45 7.61
C ARG A 306 1.62 -10.92 7.78
N THR A 307 0.51 -10.28 8.07
CA THR A 307 0.40 -8.82 8.03
C THR A 307 0.46 -8.16 9.40
N LEU A 308 0.21 -8.93 10.49
CA LEU A 308 0.13 -8.41 11.85
C LEU A 308 1.39 -7.63 12.26
N ALA A 309 2.55 -8.25 12.16
CA ALA A 309 3.80 -7.63 12.57
C ALA A 309 4.04 -6.31 11.81
N ASN A 310 3.84 -6.30 10.49
CA ASN A 310 4.01 -5.11 9.66
C ASN A 310 3.01 -4.00 10.01
N ALA A 311 1.77 -4.33 10.32
CA ALA A 311 0.76 -3.37 10.74
C ALA A 311 1.12 -2.71 12.08
N ILE A 312 1.62 -3.49 13.04
CA ILE A 312 2.08 -3.00 14.35
C ILE A 312 3.35 -2.15 14.20
N GLU A 313 4.32 -2.58 13.37
CA GLU A 313 5.54 -1.78 13.12
C GLU A 313 5.19 -0.46 12.42
N GLN A 314 4.19 -0.43 11.52
CA GLN A 314 3.71 0.83 10.93
C GLN A 314 3.11 1.76 11.98
N PHE A 315 2.34 1.23 12.94
CA PHE A 315 1.83 2.00 14.08
C PHE A 315 2.97 2.53 14.94
N HIS A 316 3.93 1.68 15.30
CA HIS A 316 5.12 2.08 16.07
C HIS A 316 5.92 3.18 15.35
N LYS A 317 6.14 3.05 14.04
CA LYS A 317 6.82 4.07 13.24
C LYS A 317 6.14 5.45 13.32
N TRP A 318 4.80 5.47 13.36
CA TRP A 318 4.05 6.73 13.42
C TRP A 318 3.96 7.34 14.80
N TYR A 319 3.83 6.52 15.85
CA TYR A 319 3.54 7.00 17.20
C TYR A 319 4.69 6.81 18.21
N GLY A 320 5.71 6.03 17.87
CA GLY A 320 6.89 5.79 18.71
C GLY A 320 6.63 4.86 19.91
N GLN A 321 5.50 4.14 19.92
CA GLN A 321 5.12 3.22 21.00
C GLN A 321 4.41 1.99 20.44
N TYR A 322 4.47 0.87 21.18
CA TYR A 322 3.65 -0.30 20.93
C TYR A 322 2.36 -0.23 21.76
N PRO A 323 1.26 -0.85 21.32
CA PRO A 323 0.05 -0.98 22.14
C PRO A 323 0.32 -1.93 23.31
N GLU A 324 -0.34 -1.72 24.46
CA GLU A 324 -0.30 -2.67 25.57
C GLU A 324 -1.13 -3.92 25.26
N LYS A 325 -2.26 -3.74 24.57
CA LYS A 325 -3.21 -4.80 24.23
C LYS A 325 -3.57 -4.75 22.76
N LEU A 326 -3.58 -5.92 22.14
CA LEU A 326 -3.98 -6.11 20.75
C LEU A 326 -5.07 -7.15 20.66
N CYS A 327 -6.23 -6.80 20.10
CA CYS A 327 -7.31 -7.72 19.79
C CYS A 327 -7.39 -7.90 18.27
N ALA A 328 -7.39 -9.16 17.79
CA ALA A 328 -7.58 -9.50 16.38
C ALA A 328 -8.36 -10.81 16.23
N ASP A 329 -8.85 -11.07 15.03
CA ASP A 329 -9.59 -12.29 14.73
C ASP A 329 -8.68 -13.53 14.63
N ALA A 330 -9.29 -14.71 14.44
CA ALA A 330 -8.55 -15.96 14.31
C ALA A 330 -7.68 -16.07 13.05
N GLY A 331 -7.92 -15.21 12.05
CA GLY A 331 -7.12 -15.15 10.83
C GLY A 331 -5.68 -14.71 11.07
N TYR A 332 -5.40 -14.04 12.20
CA TYR A 332 -4.05 -13.65 12.63
C TYR A 332 -3.39 -14.69 13.55
N GLY A 333 -4.11 -15.74 13.97
CA GLY A 333 -3.61 -16.74 14.90
C GLY A 333 -2.48 -17.57 14.27
N SER A 334 -1.24 -17.33 14.70
CA SER A 334 -0.08 -18.14 14.35
C SER A 334 0.98 -18.05 15.45
N PHE A 335 1.81 -19.08 15.56
CA PHE A 335 2.89 -19.09 16.53
C PHE A 335 3.80 -17.85 16.40
N SER A 336 4.22 -17.53 15.17
CA SER A 336 5.07 -16.36 14.91
C SER A 336 4.44 -15.03 15.34
N ASN A 337 3.12 -14.87 15.22
CA ASN A 337 2.43 -13.67 15.65
C ASN A 337 2.31 -13.57 17.18
N TYR A 338 2.08 -14.69 17.88
CA TYR A 338 2.10 -14.71 19.34
C TYR A 338 3.50 -14.40 19.88
N GLU A 339 4.54 -15.05 19.33
CA GLU A 339 5.93 -14.79 19.68
C GLU A 339 6.32 -13.33 19.43
N TYR A 340 5.94 -12.76 18.30
CA TYR A 340 6.16 -11.35 18.00
C TYR A 340 5.51 -10.44 19.04
N CYS A 341 4.25 -10.68 19.40
CA CYS A 341 3.56 -9.89 20.41
C CYS A 341 4.26 -9.99 21.79
N GLU A 342 4.66 -11.20 22.19
CA GLU A 342 5.40 -11.43 23.44
C GLU A 342 6.73 -10.67 23.46
N GLN A 343 7.53 -10.75 22.38
CA GLN A 343 8.81 -10.04 22.24
C GLN A 343 8.65 -8.52 22.33
N LYS A 344 7.50 -7.98 21.88
CA LYS A 344 7.19 -6.54 21.94
C LYS A 344 6.47 -6.13 23.24
N GLY A 345 6.19 -7.06 24.15
CA GLY A 345 5.46 -6.78 25.38
C GLY A 345 3.97 -6.49 25.16
N ILE A 346 3.39 -6.96 24.07
CA ILE A 346 1.99 -6.74 23.70
C ILE A 346 1.15 -7.91 24.21
N GLN A 347 0.13 -7.64 25.02
CA GLN A 347 -0.84 -8.64 25.42
C GLN A 347 -1.80 -8.94 24.24
N ALA A 348 -1.64 -10.09 23.59
CA ALA A 348 -2.43 -10.47 22.43
C ALA A 348 -3.72 -11.18 22.81
N PHE A 349 -4.85 -10.70 22.29
CA PHE A 349 -6.18 -11.32 22.40
C PHE A 349 -6.59 -11.82 21.01
N ILE A 350 -5.95 -12.89 20.55
CA ILE A 350 -6.13 -13.47 19.22
C ILE A 350 -6.55 -14.93 19.41
N LYS A 351 -7.68 -15.32 18.80
CA LYS A 351 -8.11 -16.73 18.81
C LYS A 351 -7.25 -17.55 17.86
N TYR A 352 -6.86 -18.75 18.27
CA TYR A 352 -6.24 -19.68 17.35
C TYR A 352 -7.27 -20.25 16.34
N PRO A 353 -6.83 -20.68 15.14
CA PRO A 353 -7.77 -21.03 14.06
C PRO A 353 -8.79 -22.10 14.38
N SER A 354 -8.44 -23.11 15.19
CA SER A 354 -9.35 -24.21 15.57
C SER A 354 -10.29 -23.89 16.75
N TRP A 355 -10.15 -22.75 17.41
CA TRP A 355 -10.93 -22.37 18.61
C TRP A 355 -12.43 -22.63 18.50
N ASN A 356 -13.07 -22.18 17.41
CA ASN A 356 -14.50 -22.34 17.24
C ASN A 356 -14.91 -23.80 17.00
N GLY A 357 -14.08 -24.56 16.27
CA GLY A 357 -14.28 -25.98 16.04
C GLY A 357 -14.21 -26.78 17.32
N GLU A 358 -13.23 -26.50 18.15
CA GLU A 358 -13.05 -27.15 19.47
C GLU A 358 -14.21 -26.82 20.44
N ARG A 359 -14.55 -25.54 20.56
CA ARG A 359 -15.64 -25.07 21.41
C ARG A 359 -17.00 -25.65 21.03
N THR A 360 -17.24 -25.91 19.74
CA THR A 360 -18.52 -26.50 19.25
C THR A 360 -18.48 -28.01 19.15
N GLY A 361 -17.37 -28.64 19.53
CA GLY A 361 -17.21 -30.13 19.44
C GLY A 361 -17.11 -30.66 18.02
N ARG A 362 -16.98 -29.78 17.00
CA ARG A 362 -16.79 -30.18 15.59
C ARG A 362 -15.38 -30.72 15.32
N ASN A 363 -14.40 -30.13 15.98
CA ASN A 363 -13.03 -30.60 15.98
C ASN A 363 -12.59 -30.80 17.42
N PRO A 364 -12.22 -32.02 17.82
CA PRO A 364 -11.65 -32.26 19.15
C PRO A 364 -10.35 -31.46 19.27
N ALA A 365 -10.02 -31.04 20.49
CA ALA A 365 -8.76 -30.35 20.75
C ALA A 365 -7.58 -31.22 20.28
N LEU A 366 -6.77 -30.66 19.41
CA LEU A 366 -5.57 -31.31 18.86
C LEU A 366 -4.35 -31.04 19.73
N TYR A 367 -4.46 -30.16 20.74
CA TYR A 367 -3.38 -29.69 21.57
C TYR A 367 -3.69 -29.89 23.04
N GLU A 368 -2.76 -30.41 23.78
CA GLU A 368 -2.77 -30.42 25.24
C GLU A 368 -1.91 -29.25 25.74
N TYR A 369 -2.50 -28.40 26.58
CA TYR A 369 -1.80 -27.34 27.25
C TYR A 369 -1.06 -27.91 28.47
N VAL A 370 0.24 -27.92 28.43
CA VAL A 370 1.09 -28.47 29.50
C VAL A 370 1.54 -27.38 30.47
N ASP A 371 1.92 -26.23 29.95
CA ASP A 371 2.25 -25.03 30.73
C ASP A 371 2.19 -23.78 29.83
N GLU A 372 2.47 -22.57 30.40
CA GLU A 372 2.41 -21.30 29.65
C GLU A 372 3.34 -21.23 28.43
N LYS A 373 4.25 -22.18 28.26
CA LYS A 373 5.26 -22.18 27.19
C LYS A 373 5.24 -23.45 26.34
N THR A 374 4.50 -24.48 26.77
CA THR A 374 4.53 -25.80 26.12
C THR A 374 3.15 -26.23 25.67
N ILE A 375 2.95 -26.37 24.37
CA ILE A 375 1.74 -26.93 23.77
C ILE A 375 2.10 -28.25 23.11
N THR A 376 1.48 -29.34 23.55
CA THR A 376 1.69 -30.67 22.95
C THR A 376 0.56 -30.98 21.98
N CYS A 377 0.91 -31.36 20.76
CA CYS A 377 -0.06 -31.75 19.74
C CYS A 377 -0.54 -33.19 19.99
N LEU A 378 -1.85 -33.36 20.25
CA LEU A 378 -2.48 -34.65 20.40
C LEU A 378 -2.81 -35.22 19.01
N GLY A 379 -2.03 -36.13 18.49
CA GLY A 379 -2.42 -36.87 17.28
C GLY A 379 -1.39 -36.94 16.17
N PHE A 380 -0.28 -36.20 16.24
CA PHE A 380 0.87 -36.39 15.36
C PHE A 380 2.09 -36.78 16.19
N ALA A 381 2.29 -38.07 16.35
CA ALA A 381 3.54 -38.58 16.86
C ALA A 381 4.66 -38.19 15.88
N LYS A 382 5.50 -37.27 16.32
CA LYS A 382 6.76 -36.85 15.68
C LYS A 382 6.59 -35.93 14.43
N GLY A 383 6.76 -34.65 14.59
CA GLY A 383 7.19 -33.78 13.53
C GLY A 383 6.39 -32.53 13.23
N CYS A 384 5.61 -31.98 14.17
CA CYS A 384 5.11 -30.61 14.06
C CYS A 384 5.80 -29.74 15.12
N VAL A 385 6.90 -29.14 14.74
CA VAL A 385 7.45 -27.93 15.33
C VAL A 385 7.40 -26.86 14.25
#